data_31169795c64012fefdcc01a9bb422610
#
_entry.id   31169795c64012fefdcc01a9bb422610
#
_cell.length_a   1.000
_cell.length_b   1.000
_cell.length_c   1.000
_cell.angle_alpha   90.00
_cell.angle_beta   90.00
_cell.angle_gamma   90.00
#
_symmetry.space_group_name_H-M   'P 1'
#
loop_
_entity.id
_entity.type
_entity.pdbx_description
1 polymer ?
#
loop_
_entity_poly.entity_id
_entity_poly.type
_entity_poly.pdbx_seq_one_letter_code
_entity_poly.pdbx_strand_id
1 'polypeptide(L)'
;MFNEPEKEHKILGISNEKGMFDAYAELGKNINQAYIYVENGCLAYNPYRINVGSIGLKTDLQKNEYISPAYVVFKCKETILPEFLYLVLKSTVFNSIIRENTTGSVRQTLSYDNLATIKIPVPPIETQRNLLDEYHSTLKEAQNIQEEAEKLNDSINDEICDLLGITLPQLSAEVKKGLQLIKYSECEKWSVDYLLNKDSCEFIGTTKYPVVRARQFIKECQYGLSDKATKEKCGIPVLRMNNLQKSNIDTSDLKYLPDSTKGIERYLLNQGDLLFNRTNSKELVGKTAVFSLTDKYVFASYLIRVVINSDIADVNYIN
;
A
#
# COMPACT_ATOMS: atom_id res chain seq x y z
N MET A 1 32.08 -16.21 17.93
CA MET A 1 31.50 -17.52 17.57
C MET A 1 30.56 -17.92 18.68
N PHE A 2 29.34 -18.31 18.34
CA PHE A 2 28.44 -18.87 19.35
C PHE A 2 28.96 -20.27 19.73
N ASN A 3 29.34 -20.43 20.98
CA ASN A 3 29.86 -21.72 21.47
C ASN A 3 28.79 -22.79 21.76
N GLU A 4 27.53 -22.50 21.41
CA GLU A 4 26.37 -23.37 21.71
C GLU A 4 25.68 -23.75 20.37
N PRO A 5 26.14 -24.87 19.74
CA PRO A 5 25.71 -25.25 18.39
C PRO A 5 24.22 -25.58 18.28
N GLU A 6 23.61 -26.09 19.35
CA GLU A 6 22.18 -26.48 19.38
C GLU A 6 21.25 -25.40 19.91
N LYS A 7 21.78 -24.24 20.31
CA LYS A 7 20.99 -23.13 20.78
C LYS A 7 20.52 -22.27 19.62
N GLU A 8 19.27 -21.84 19.66
CA GLU A 8 18.73 -20.82 18.76
C GLU A 8 19.22 -19.44 19.18
N HIS A 9 19.78 -18.75 18.23
CA HIS A 9 20.17 -17.35 18.35
C HIS A 9 19.19 -16.48 17.57
N LYS A 10 18.65 -15.48 18.23
CA LYS A 10 17.67 -14.56 17.70
C LYS A 10 18.37 -13.39 16.99
N ILE A 11 18.08 -13.23 15.72
CA ILE A 11 18.83 -12.36 14.81
C ILE A 11 17.98 -11.13 14.44
N LEU A 12 18.64 -9.96 14.48
CA LEU A 12 18.09 -8.68 14.05
C LEU A 12 18.23 -8.52 12.52
N GLY A 13 17.25 -7.85 11.93
CA GLY A 13 17.29 -7.37 10.55
C GLY A 13 17.08 -5.87 10.47
N ILE A 14 17.42 -5.28 9.32
CA ILE A 14 17.18 -3.87 9.03
C ILE A 14 16.50 -3.74 7.68
N SER A 15 15.39 -3.02 7.63
CA SER A 15 14.72 -2.65 6.39
C SER A 15 14.50 -1.14 6.30
N ASN A 16 14.20 -0.66 5.10
CA ASN A 16 13.87 0.74 4.90
C ASN A 16 12.56 1.12 5.63
N GLU A 17 11.56 0.25 5.60
CA GLU A 17 10.23 0.53 6.16
C GLU A 17 10.20 0.41 7.69
N LYS A 18 10.70 -0.71 8.22
CA LYS A 18 10.61 -1.05 9.64
C LYS A 18 11.78 -0.55 10.49
N GLY A 19 12.86 -0.04 9.86
CA GLY A 19 14.10 0.19 10.60
C GLY A 19 14.69 -1.13 11.09
N MET A 20 15.08 -1.21 12.37
CA MET A 20 15.56 -2.44 13.03
C MET A 20 14.37 -3.27 13.52
N PHE A 21 14.40 -4.57 13.29
CA PHE A 21 13.32 -5.49 13.67
C PHE A 21 13.85 -6.89 13.99
N ASP A 22 13.08 -7.65 14.74
CA ASP A 22 13.32 -9.07 15.01
C ASP A 22 13.07 -9.88 13.73
N ALA A 23 14.13 -10.41 13.11
CA ALA A 23 14.04 -11.01 11.78
C ALA A 23 13.76 -12.52 11.83
N TYR A 24 14.69 -13.29 12.41
CA TYR A 24 14.59 -14.76 12.47
C TYR A 24 15.39 -15.31 13.62
N ALA A 25 15.23 -16.61 13.89
CA ALA A 25 16.09 -17.38 14.79
C ALA A 25 16.90 -18.39 13.96
N GLU A 26 18.15 -18.61 14.32
CA GLU A 26 19.08 -19.52 13.65
C GLU A 26 19.85 -20.36 14.66
N LEU A 27 20.04 -21.65 14.39
CA LEU A 27 20.83 -22.52 15.23
C LEU A 27 22.32 -22.14 15.17
N GLY A 28 23.01 -22.18 16.31
CA GLY A 28 24.41 -21.80 16.40
C GLY A 28 25.33 -22.56 15.43
N LYS A 29 25.04 -23.84 15.15
CA LYS A 29 25.79 -24.65 14.17
C LYS A 29 25.71 -24.13 12.72
N ASN A 30 24.67 -23.41 12.38
CA ASN A 30 24.48 -22.83 11.05
C ASN A 30 25.11 -21.43 10.93
N ILE A 31 25.54 -20.84 12.06
CA ILE A 31 26.13 -19.50 12.11
C ILE A 31 27.65 -19.62 11.94
N ASN A 32 28.11 -19.47 10.70
CA ASN A 32 29.53 -19.61 10.34
C ASN A 32 30.35 -18.30 10.47
N GLN A 33 29.73 -17.21 10.95
CA GLN A 33 30.33 -15.88 11.06
C GLN A 33 30.18 -15.34 12.48
N ALA A 34 31.05 -14.42 12.87
CA ALA A 34 30.95 -13.72 14.16
C ALA A 34 29.87 -12.64 14.08
N TYR A 35 28.67 -12.93 14.56
CA TYR A 35 27.59 -11.93 14.67
C TYR A 35 27.93 -10.87 15.73
N ILE A 36 27.43 -9.68 15.51
CA ILE A 36 27.68 -8.51 16.37
C ILE A 36 26.54 -8.41 17.37
N TYR A 37 26.88 -8.28 18.65
CA TYR A 37 25.93 -7.95 19.70
C TYR A 37 25.53 -6.47 19.59
N VAL A 38 24.23 -6.19 19.67
CA VAL A 38 23.67 -4.83 19.50
C VAL A 38 22.92 -4.44 20.77
N GLU A 39 23.50 -3.51 21.52
CA GLU A 39 22.86 -2.93 22.72
C GLU A 39 21.79 -1.90 22.34
N ASN A 40 20.85 -1.66 23.27
CA ASN A 40 19.90 -0.57 23.12
C ASN A 40 20.63 0.78 22.94
N GLY A 41 20.11 1.64 22.08
CA GLY A 41 20.75 2.89 21.70
C GLY A 41 21.82 2.78 20.61
N CYS A 42 22.18 1.56 20.16
CA CYS A 42 23.03 1.39 18.98
C CYS A 42 22.25 1.62 17.69
N LEU A 43 22.91 2.27 16.72
CA LEU A 43 22.44 2.32 15.34
C LEU A 43 23.16 1.26 14.52
N ALA A 44 22.46 0.73 13.54
CA ALA A 44 23.07 -0.15 12.55
C ALA A 44 22.50 0.11 11.17
N TYR A 45 23.32 -0.07 10.12
CA TYR A 45 22.87 0.08 8.75
C TYR A 45 23.46 -0.97 7.81
N ASN A 46 22.77 -1.20 6.71
CA ASN A 46 23.28 -2.03 5.63
C ASN A 46 24.13 -1.16 4.68
N PRO A 47 25.45 -1.36 4.59
CA PRO A 47 26.33 -0.52 3.76
C PRO A 47 25.94 -0.52 2.28
N TYR A 48 25.30 -1.57 1.78
CA TYR A 48 24.85 -1.69 0.38
C TYR A 48 23.46 -1.11 0.12
N ARG A 49 22.70 -0.76 1.19
CA ARG A 49 21.30 -0.32 1.08
C ARG A 49 20.99 0.93 1.90
N ILE A 50 21.97 1.57 2.48
CA ILE A 50 21.77 2.81 3.24
C ILE A 50 21.27 3.95 2.35
N ASN A 51 21.64 3.96 1.07
CA ASN A 51 21.17 4.91 0.07
C ASN A 51 19.66 4.85 -0.21
N VAL A 52 18.99 3.78 0.20
CA VAL A 52 17.53 3.65 0.18
C VAL A 52 16.92 3.67 1.59
N GLY A 53 17.69 4.11 2.61
CA GLY A 53 17.23 4.30 3.98
C GLY A 53 17.26 3.04 4.85
N SER A 54 18.06 2.02 4.50
CA SER A 54 18.22 0.81 5.32
C SER A 54 19.14 1.06 6.53
N ILE A 55 18.63 1.79 7.52
CA ILE A 55 19.24 2.08 8.82
C ILE A 55 18.21 1.79 9.92
N GLY A 56 18.66 1.40 11.10
CA GLY A 56 17.81 1.10 12.24
C GLY A 56 18.45 1.51 13.56
N LEU A 57 17.62 1.83 14.53
CA LEU A 57 17.97 2.07 15.91
C LEU A 57 17.47 0.89 16.75
N LYS A 58 18.34 0.34 17.61
CA LYS A 58 17.97 -0.68 18.60
C LYS A 58 17.32 -0.01 19.80
N THR A 59 16.11 -0.42 20.09
CA THR A 59 15.30 0.03 21.24
C THR A 59 14.84 -1.18 22.07
N ASP A 60 14.07 -0.95 23.12
CA ASP A 60 13.46 -2.03 23.92
C ASP A 60 12.36 -2.82 23.16
N LEU A 61 11.92 -2.34 21.99
CA LEU A 61 10.90 -3.01 21.17
C LEU A 61 11.43 -4.30 20.53
N GLN A 62 12.73 -4.34 20.17
CA GLN A 62 13.34 -5.54 19.60
C GLN A 62 13.90 -6.42 20.73
N LYS A 63 13.51 -7.70 20.69
CA LYS A 63 13.95 -8.71 21.67
C LYS A 63 15.22 -9.43 21.25
N ASN A 64 15.54 -9.39 19.97
CA ASN A 64 16.75 -10.00 19.42
C ASN A 64 17.97 -9.10 19.70
N GLU A 65 19.15 -9.69 19.83
CA GLU A 65 20.34 -8.99 20.29
C GLU A 65 21.52 -9.06 19.32
N TYR A 66 21.45 -9.89 18.31
CA TYR A 66 22.55 -10.13 17.39
C TYR A 66 22.21 -9.75 15.97
N ILE A 67 23.18 -9.16 15.25
CA ILE A 67 23.03 -8.84 13.84
C ILE A 67 24.20 -9.42 13.04
N SER A 68 23.96 -9.70 11.75
CA SER A 68 25.01 -10.20 10.85
C SER A 68 26.17 -9.20 10.74
N PRO A 69 27.43 -9.66 10.61
CA PRO A 69 28.61 -8.82 10.41
C PRO A 69 28.60 -8.05 9.09
N ALA A 70 27.65 -8.33 8.20
CA ALA A 70 27.43 -7.54 6.98
C ALA A 70 26.88 -6.13 7.26
N TYR A 71 26.40 -5.88 8.47
CA TYR A 71 25.93 -4.57 8.91
C TYR A 71 27.01 -3.80 9.66
N VAL A 72 27.00 -2.49 9.51
CA VAL A 72 27.83 -1.60 10.31
C VAL A 72 27.02 -1.17 11.54
N VAL A 73 27.57 -1.44 12.74
CA VAL A 73 26.96 -1.07 14.03
C VAL A 73 27.82 -0.02 14.71
N PHE A 74 27.18 1.02 15.24
CA PHE A 74 27.87 2.10 15.96
C PHE A 74 27.02 2.70 17.08
N LYS A 75 27.69 3.35 18.04
CA LYS A 75 27.07 4.09 19.14
C LYS A 75 27.28 5.57 18.95
N CYS A 76 26.32 6.35 19.43
CA CYS A 76 26.45 7.80 19.54
C CYS A 76 27.36 8.19 20.70
N LYS A 77 28.03 9.32 20.55
CA LYS A 77 28.68 10.01 21.68
C LYS A 77 27.60 10.76 22.49
N GLU A 78 27.95 11.15 23.72
CA GLU A 78 27.03 11.84 24.65
C GLU A 78 26.47 13.19 24.13
N THR A 79 27.07 13.74 23.08
CA THR A 79 26.67 15.02 22.48
C THR A 79 25.45 14.89 21.53
N ILE A 80 25.04 13.68 21.21
CA ILE A 80 23.93 13.44 20.28
C ILE A 80 23.07 12.25 20.74
N LEU A 81 21.75 12.45 20.77
CA LEU A 81 20.80 11.39 21.10
C LEU A 81 20.70 10.40 19.93
N PRO A 82 20.73 9.09 20.19
CA PRO A 82 20.64 8.07 19.14
C PRO A 82 19.40 8.20 18.25
N GLU A 83 18.26 8.48 18.86
CA GLU A 83 17.01 8.65 18.14
C GLU A 83 17.00 9.91 17.26
N PHE A 84 17.53 11.03 17.78
CA PHE A 84 17.72 12.24 16.99
C PHE A 84 18.58 11.97 15.75
N LEU A 85 19.73 11.32 15.94
CA LEU A 85 20.60 10.95 14.82
C LEU A 85 19.90 10.01 13.84
N TYR A 86 19.13 9.03 14.34
CA TYR A 86 18.35 8.13 13.50
C TYR A 86 17.38 8.89 12.61
N LEU A 87 16.59 9.81 13.14
CA LEU A 87 15.65 10.62 12.36
C LEU A 87 16.35 11.52 11.35
N VAL A 88 17.46 12.14 11.74
CA VAL A 88 18.29 12.93 10.81
C VAL A 88 18.74 12.08 9.62
N LEU A 89 19.31 10.91 9.87
CA LEU A 89 19.82 10.01 8.80
C LEU A 89 18.70 9.39 7.95
N LYS A 90 17.47 9.30 8.47
CA LYS A 90 16.28 8.83 7.72
C LYS A 90 15.63 9.95 6.89
N SER A 91 15.97 11.21 7.14
CA SER A 91 15.37 12.32 6.42
C SER A 91 15.74 12.30 4.92
N THR A 92 14.84 12.83 4.09
CA THR A 92 15.05 12.91 2.63
C THR A 92 16.29 13.71 2.26
N VAL A 93 16.59 14.77 3.01
CA VAL A 93 17.76 15.63 2.80
C VAL A 93 19.05 14.83 3.01
N PHE A 94 19.16 14.12 4.14
CA PHE A 94 20.36 13.32 4.44
C PHE A 94 20.47 12.07 3.55
N ASN A 95 19.36 11.53 3.09
CA ASN A 95 19.39 10.44 2.13
C ASN A 95 20.07 10.85 0.80
N SER A 96 19.90 12.10 0.36
CA SER A 96 20.62 12.65 -0.80
C SER A 96 22.12 12.77 -0.52
N ILE A 97 22.50 13.30 0.64
CA ILE A 97 23.91 13.42 1.05
C ILE A 97 24.58 12.04 1.16
N ILE A 98 23.87 11.05 1.71
CA ILE A 98 24.35 9.68 1.81
C ILE A 98 24.61 9.11 0.41
N ARG A 99 23.72 9.31 -0.55
CA ARG A 99 23.88 8.85 -1.94
C ARG A 99 25.13 9.44 -2.61
N GLU A 100 25.41 10.71 -2.39
CA GLU A 100 26.58 11.39 -2.92
C GLU A 100 27.90 10.87 -2.32
N ASN A 101 27.87 10.35 -1.09
CA ASN A 101 29.02 9.81 -0.40
C ASN A 101 29.19 8.28 -0.54
N THR A 102 28.31 7.61 -1.29
CA THR A 102 28.49 6.18 -1.60
C THR A 102 29.53 6.01 -2.72
N THR A 103 30.33 4.94 -2.62
CA THR A 103 31.39 4.60 -3.57
C THR A 103 31.10 3.26 -4.27
N GLY A 104 31.58 3.10 -5.50
CA GLY A 104 31.45 1.87 -6.27
C GLY A 104 30.66 2.04 -7.58
N SER A 105 31.16 1.46 -8.65
CA SER A 105 30.56 1.57 -10.01
C SER A 105 29.44 0.56 -10.27
N VAL A 106 29.48 -0.62 -9.62
CA VAL A 106 28.48 -1.70 -9.82
C VAL A 106 27.57 -1.86 -8.60
N ARG A 107 28.12 -1.72 -7.38
CA ARG A 107 27.37 -1.69 -6.13
C ARG A 107 27.86 -0.55 -5.28
N GLN A 108 27.04 0.44 -5.12
CA GLN A 108 27.34 1.57 -4.23
C GLN A 108 27.34 1.11 -2.78
N THR A 109 28.38 1.47 -2.05
CA THR A 109 28.52 1.14 -0.62
C THR A 109 28.90 2.38 0.16
N LEU A 110 28.44 2.49 1.40
CA LEU A 110 28.88 3.49 2.36
C LEU A 110 29.63 2.81 3.50
N SER A 111 30.96 2.99 3.52
CA SER A 111 31.76 2.54 4.67
C SER A 111 31.49 3.41 5.89
N TYR A 112 31.89 2.91 7.09
CA TYR A 112 31.82 3.72 8.31
C TYR A 112 32.67 5.00 8.19
N ASP A 113 33.87 4.91 7.62
CA ASP A 113 34.75 6.05 7.44
C ASP A 113 34.10 7.15 6.58
N ASN A 114 33.45 6.78 5.51
CA ASN A 114 32.71 7.73 4.66
C ASN A 114 31.51 8.32 5.41
N LEU A 115 30.74 7.50 6.15
CA LEU A 115 29.63 8.00 6.99
C LEU A 115 30.15 9.01 8.03
N ALA A 116 31.29 8.74 8.66
CA ALA A 116 31.89 9.59 9.68
C ALA A 116 32.36 10.95 9.15
N THR A 117 32.55 11.12 7.84
CA THR A 117 32.90 12.41 7.22
C THR A 117 31.67 13.30 6.97
N ILE A 118 30.47 12.75 6.98
CA ILE A 118 29.24 13.51 6.73
C ILE A 118 28.99 14.47 7.86
N LYS A 119 28.84 15.75 7.53
CA LYS A 119 28.55 16.81 8.50
C LYS A 119 27.04 16.88 8.72
N ILE A 120 26.64 16.85 9.98
CA ILE A 120 25.24 17.02 10.40
C ILE A 120 25.13 18.15 11.40
N PRO A 121 24.01 18.90 11.46
CA PRO A 121 23.76 19.85 12.53
C PRO A 121 23.52 19.10 13.85
N VAL A 122 24.23 19.50 14.90
CA VAL A 122 24.09 18.92 16.25
C VAL A 122 23.71 20.04 17.21
N PRO A 123 22.43 20.31 17.46
CA PRO A 123 21.98 21.28 18.43
C PRO A 123 22.25 20.77 19.86
N PRO A 124 22.15 21.63 20.88
CA PRO A 124 22.22 21.19 22.27
C PRO A 124 21.26 20.07 22.61
N ILE A 125 21.62 19.20 23.56
CA ILE A 125 20.84 18.00 23.93
C ILE A 125 19.36 18.33 24.25
N GLU A 126 19.14 19.45 24.95
CA GLU A 126 17.79 19.91 25.29
C GLU A 126 16.97 20.22 24.05
N THR A 127 17.57 20.87 23.04
CA THR A 127 16.91 21.13 21.76
C THR A 127 16.63 19.82 21.01
N GLN A 128 17.54 18.84 21.05
CA GLN A 128 17.30 17.52 20.46
C GLN A 128 16.11 16.83 21.11
N ARG A 129 15.97 16.88 22.43
CA ARG A 129 14.81 16.33 23.16
C ARG A 129 13.51 17.01 22.75
N ASN A 130 13.47 18.32 22.73
CA ASN A 130 12.29 19.09 22.34
C ASN A 130 11.84 18.74 20.92
N LEU A 131 12.79 18.58 19.98
CA LEU A 131 12.48 18.14 18.61
C LEU A 131 11.93 16.71 18.54
N LEU A 132 12.44 15.81 19.38
CA LEU A 132 11.91 14.45 19.48
C LEU A 132 10.50 14.43 20.08
N ASP A 133 10.26 15.20 21.12
CA ASP A 133 8.94 15.31 21.75
C ASP A 133 7.90 15.89 20.78
N GLU A 134 8.25 16.91 20.01
CA GLU A 134 7.40 17.46 18.95
C GLU A 134 7.13 16.43 17.85
N TYR A 135 8.16 15.71 17.40
CA TYR A 135 8.03 14.65 16.42
C TYR A 135 7.07 13.55 16.89
N HIS A 136 7.23 13.05 18.12
CA HIS A 136 6.36 12.00 18.66
C HIS A 136 4.94 12.47 18.88
N SER A 137 4.76 13.72 19.34
CA SER A 137 3.43 14.33 19.48
C SER A 137 2.71 14.41 18.14
N THR A 138 3.39 14.93 17.12
CA THR A 138 2.83 15.03 15.75
C THR A 138 2.52 13.67 15.14
N LEU A 139 3.41 12.68 15.34
CA LEU A 139 3.19 11.31 14.86
C LEU A 139 1.96 10.68 15.53
N LYS A 140 1.81 10.87 16.84
CA LYS A 140 0.64 10.37 17.57
C LYS A 140 -0.67 11.03 17.11
N GLU A 141 -0.64 12.34 16.86
CA GLU A 141 -1.79 13.06 16.32
C GLU A 141 -2.18 12.52 14.93
N ALA A 142 -1.20 12.32 14.04
CA ALA A 142 -1.43 11.73 12.73
C ALA A 142 -2.04 10.32 12.82
N GLN A 143 -1.58 9.48 13.75
CA GLN A 143 -2.15 8.16 14.00
C GLN A 143 -3.59 8.24 14.50
N ASN A 144 -3.89 9.13 15.44
CA ASN A 144 -5.24 9.32 15.95
C ASN A 144 -6.22 9.75 14.84
N ILE A 145 -5.80 10.70 13.98
CA ILE A 145 -6.60 11.14 12.83
C ILE A 145 -6.85 9.98 11.85
N GLN A 146 -5.83 9.17 11.61
CA GLN A 146 -5.97 7.99 10.76
C GLN A 146 -6.98 6.98 11.31
N GLU A 147 -6.88 6.67 12.61
CA GLU A 147 -7.84 5.77 13.29
C GLU A 147 -9.27 6.32 13.29
N GLU A 148 -9.42 7.63 13.48
CA GLU A 148 -10.74 8.28 13.41
C GLU A 148 -11.32 8.22 12.01
N ALA A 149 -10.51 8.46 10.99
CA ALA A 149 -10.92 8.34 9.59
C ALA A 149 -11.35 6.92 9.23
N GLU A 150 -10.65 5.89 9.72
CA GLU A 150 -11.03 4.48 9.53
C GLU A 150 -12.36 4.16 10.21
N LYS A 151 -12.56 4.58 11.46
CA LYS A 151 -13.83 4.40 12.19
C LYS A 151 -15.01 5.08 11.51
N LEU A 152 -14.80 6.30 11.00
CA LEU A 152 -15.83 7.00 10.24
C LEU A 152 -16.18 6.27 8.94
N ASN A 153 -15.18 5.75 8.24
CA ASN A 153 -15.41 4.99 7.01
C ASN A 153 -16.19 3.69 7.27
N ASP A 154 -15.91 2.99 8.37
CA ASP A 154 -16.66 1.80 8.77
C ASP A 154 -18.10 2.16 9.15
N SER A 155 -18.32 3.26 9.89
CA SER A 155 -19.66 3.71 10.28
C SER A 155 -20.55 4.06 9.07
N ILE A 156 -19.99 4.54 7.96
CA ILE A 156 -20.72 4.80 6.71
C ILE A 156 -21.32 3.50 6.16
N ASN A 157 -20.57 2.41 6.17
CA ASN A 157 -21.04 1.12 5.68
C ASN A 157 -22.19 0.57 6.56
N ASP A 158 -22.05 0.69 7.87
CA ASP A 158 -23.09 0.27 8.82
C ASP A 158 -24.37 1.06 8.62
N GLU A 159 -24.28 2.40 8.48
CA GLU A 159 -25.41 3.28 8.22
C GLU A 159 -26.11 2.92 6.89
N ILE A 160 -25.35 2.65 5.83
CA ILE A 160 -25.93 2.21 4.54
C ILE A 160 -26.66 0.88 4.72
N CYS A 161 -26.09 -0.09 5.43
CA CYS A 161 -26.72 -1.37 5.68
C CYS A 161 -28.05 -1.19 6.47
N ASP A 162 -28.05 -0.35 7.49
CA ASP A 162 -29.22 -0.05 8.31
C ASP A 162 -30.32 0.66 7.51
N LEU A 163 -29.95 1.66 6.71
CA LEU A 163 -30.89 2.39 5.85
C LEU A 163 -31.55 1.47 4.82
N LEU A 164 -30.79 0.56 4.22
CA LEU A 164 -31.27 -0.41 3.26
C LEU A 164 -31.93 -1.63 3.90
N GLY A 165 -31.78 -1.82 5.21
CA GLY A 165 -32.25 -2.99 5.95
C GLY A 165 -31.49 -4.27 5.54
N ILE A 166 -30.21 -4.13 5.18
CA ILE A 166 -29.36 -5.24 4.77
C ILE A 166 -28.79 -5.90 6.02
N THR A 167 -29.08 -7.18 6.21
CA THR A 167 -28.38 -7.99 7.21
C THR A 167 -27.24 -8.73 6.52
N LEU A 168 -26.01 -8.32 6.79
CA LEU A 168 -24.84 -9.02 6.26
C LEU A 168 -24.77 -10.42 6.91
N PRO A 169 -24.69 -11.51 6.13
CA PRO A 169 -24.51 -12.83 6.69
C PRO A 169 -23.16 -12.88 7.44
N GLN A 170 -23.16 -13.41 8.64
CA GLN A 170 -21.89 -13.73 9.31
C GLN A 170 -21.16 -14.74 8.44
N LEU A 171 -20.04 -14.33 7.85
CA LEU A 171 -19.14 -15.20 7.11
C LEU A 171 -18.57 -16.22 8.10
N SER A 172 -19.25 -17.36 8.24
CA SER A 172 -18.65 -18.51 8.90
C SER A 172 -17.48 -18.96 8.03
N ALA A 173 -16.27 -18.74 8.53
CA ALA A 173 -15.03 -19.17 7.88
C ALA A 173 -14.83 -20.71 7.94
N GLU A 174 -15.89 -21.49 7.94
CA GLU A 174 -15.81 -22.94 7.84
C GLU A 174 -15.51 -23.31 6.39
N VAL A 175 -14.23 -23.58 6.13
CA VAL A 175 -13.81 -24.22 4.90
C VAL A 175 -14.49 -25.58 4.81
N LYS A 176 -15.50 -25.72 3.96
CA LYS A 176 -16.15 -27.00 3.66
C LYS A 176 -15.10 -27.97 3.13
N LYS A 177 -14.58 -28.86 3.95
CA LYS A 177 -13.58 -29.89 3.60
C LYS A 177 -14.31 -31.11 3.04
N GLY A 178 -13.75 -31.74 2.01
CA GLY A 178 -14.23 -33.01 1.43
C GLY A 178 -14.90 -32.86 0.07
N LEU A 179 -15.48 -33.96 -0.42
CA LEU A 179 -16.18 -33.99 -1.70
C LEU A 179 -17.50 -33.20 -1.62
N GLN A 180 -17.65 -32.20 -2.45
CA GLN A 180 -18.88 -31.42 -2.63
C GLN A 180 -19.57 -31.83 -3.92
N LEU A 181 -20.84 -32.27 -3.81
CA LEU A 181 -21.66 -32.62 -4.97
C LEU A 181 -22.66 -31.49 -5.24
N ILE A 182 -22.61 -30.92 -6.43
CA ILE A 182 -23.49 -29.82 -6.86
C ILE A 182 -24.25 -30.28 -8.10
N LYS A 183 -25.56 -30.08 -8.11
CA LYS A 183 -26.36 -30.38 -9.28
C LYS A 183 -26.03 -29.39 -10.41
N TYR A 184 -25.91 -29.91 -11.63
CA TYR A 184 -25.65 -29.09 -12.83
C TYR A 184 -26.67 -27.95 -12.99
N SER A 185 -27.95 -28.22 -12.70
CA SER A 185 -29.03 -27.22 -12.74
C SER A 185 -28.86 -26.06 -11.75
N GLU A 186 -28.02 -26.24 -10.73
CA GLU A 186 -27.75 -25.23 -9.69
C GLU A 186 -26.40 -24.50 -9.93
N CYS A 187 -25.68 -24.89 -10.99
CA CYS A 187 -24.36 -24.35 -11.32
C CYS A 187 -24.51 -23.11 -12.21
N GLU A 188 -24.63 -21.94 -11.63
CA GLU A 188 -24.67 -20.66 -12.34
C GLU A 188 -23.29 -20.20 -12.86
N LYS A 189 -22.22 -20.59 -12.18
CA LYS A 189 -20.84 -20.28 -12.55
C LYS A 189 -19.91 -21.45 -12.27
N TRP A 190 -18.98 -21.72 -13.19
CA TRP A 190 -17.90 -22.69 -13.03
C TRP A 190 -16.72 -22.06 -12.25
N SER A 191 -16.89 -21.80 -10.96
CA SER A 191 -15.87 -21.33 -10.07
C SER A 191 -15.97 -22.11 -8.76
N VAL A 192 -14.87 -22.74 -8.35
CA VAL A 192 -14.83 -23.52 -7.09
C VAL A 192 -15.17 -22.61 -5.92
N ASP A 193 -14.58 -21.41 -5.85
CA ASP A 193 -14.87 -20.44 -4.80
C ASP A 193 -16.34 -20.04 -4.78
N TYR A 194 -16.95 -19.80 -5.95
CA TYR A 194 -18.37 -19.47 -6.03
C TYR A 194 -19.24 -20.63 -5.54
N LEU A 195 -18.93 -21.86 -5.98
CA LEU A 195 -19.72 -23.06 -5.65
C LEU A 195 -19.61 -23.45 -4.16
N LEU A 196 -18.44 -23.28 -3.56
CA LEU A 196 -18.23 -23.54 -2.14
C LEU A 196 -18.87 -22.47 -1.23
N ASN A 197 -18.96 -21.24 -1.72
CA ASN A 197 -19.49 -20.09 -0.97
C ASN A 197 -20.83 -19.60 -1.51
N LYS A 198 -21.58 -20.42 -2.26
CA LYS A 198 -22.85 -20.02 -2.89
C LYS A 198 -23.85 -19.49 -1.86
N ASP A 199 -23.98 -20.16 -0.72
CA ASP A 199 -24.86 -19.77 0.36
C ASP A 199 -24.42 -18.47 1.06
N SER A 200 -23.10 -18.16 0.97
CA SER A 200 -22.51 -16.90 1.46
C SER A 200 -22.54 -15.80 0.39
N CYS A 201 -22.73 -16.17 -0.88
CA CYS A 201 -22.84 -15.26 -2.03
C CYS A 201 -24.27 -14.86 -2.37
N GLU A 202 -25.27 -15.46 -1.74
CA GLU A 202 -26.63 -14.90 -1.68
C GLU A 202 -26.60 -13.77 -0.64
N PHE A 203 -25.92 -12.72 -1.03
CA PHE A 203 -25.31 -11.65 -0.24
C PHE A 203 -26.28 -10.73 0.48
N ILE A 204 -27.57 -10.88 0.26
CA ILE A 204 -28.57 -9.97 0.78
C ILE A 204 -29.69 -10.83 1.36
N GLY A 205 -29.61 -11.07 2.66
CA GLY A 205 -30.64 -11.86 3.37
C GLY A 205 -32.01 -11.19 3.27
N THR A 206 -32.23 -10.17 4.06
CA THR A 206 -33.45 -9.34 4.01
C THR A 206 -33.10 -7.91 3.66
N THR A 207 -33.92 -7.24 2.89
CA THR A 207 -33.77 -5.82 2.59
C THR A 207 -35.14 -5.13 2.61
N LYS A 208 -35.16 -3.83 2.89
CA LYS A 208 -36.37 -3.01 2.80
C LYS A 208 -36.86 -2.82 1.37
N TYR A 209 -35.98 -2.98 0.38
CA TYR A 209 -36.20 -2.65 -1.03
C TYR A 209 -36.05 -3.88 -1.91
N PRO A 210 -36.67 -3.92 -3.11
CA PRO A 210 -36.52 -5.03 -4.04
C PRO A 210 -35.07 -5.21 -4.50
N VAL A 211 -34.58 -6.43 -4.44
CA VAL A 211 -33.27 -6.78 -5.00
C VAL A 211 -33.42 -7.00 -6.50
N VAL A 212 -32.67 -6.25 -7.28
CA VAL A 212 -32.69 -6.31 -8.73
C VAL A 212 -31.30 -6.67 -9.30
N ARG A 213 -31.29 -7.31 -10.46
CA ARG A 213 -30.01 -7.62 -11.15
C ARG A 213 -29.46 -6.37 -11.85
N ALA A 214 -28.15 -6.16 -11.83
CA ALA A 214 -27.48 -5.01 -12.46
C ALA A 214 -27.89 -4.78 -13.92
N ARG A 215 -28.14 -5.84 -14.69
CA ARG A 215 -28.62 -5.76 -16.07
C ARG A 215 -29.97 -5.02 -16.25
N GLN A 216 -30.72 -4.77 -15.17
CA GLN A 216 -32.01 -4.07 -15.24
C GLN A 216 -31.83 -2.56 -15.25
N PHE A 217 -30.75 -2.05 -14.66
CA PHE A 217 -30.44 -0.61 -14.61
C PHE A 217 -29.22 -0.21 -15.46
N ILE A 218 -28.49 -1.17 -16.04
CA ILE A 218 -27.39 -0.90 -16.97
C ILE A 218 -27.94 -0.82 -18.39
N LYS A 219 -27.74 0.32 -19.06
CA LYS A 219 -28.07 0.52 -20.48
C LYS A 219 -26.99 -0.05 -21.41
N GLU A 220 -25.73 0.27 -21.10
CA GLU A 220 -24.60 -0.05 -21.96
C GLU A 220 -23.35 -0.32 -21.15
N CYS A 221 -22.51 -1.25 -21.62
CA CYS A 221 -21.17 -1.51 -21.13
C CYS A 221 -20.18 -1.48 -22.30
N GLN A 222 -19.09 -0.74 -22.15
CA GLN A 222 -18.06 -0.64 -23.17
C GLN A 222 -16.67 -0.75 -22.58
N TYR A 223 -15.79 -1.56 -23.21
CA TYR A 223 -14.36 -1.57 -22.87
C TYR A 223 -13.65 -0.36 -23.44
N GLY A 224 -12.63 0.13 -22.73
CA GLY A 224 -11.81 1.22 -23.19
C GLY A 224 -10.81 0.79 -24.28
N LEU A 225 -10.07 1.78 -24.76
CA LEU A 225 -9.09 1.62 -25.84
C LEU A 225 -7.77 1.03 -25.34
N SER A 226 -7.07 0.31 -26.23
CA SER A 226 -5.79 -0.37 -25.93
C SER A 226 -4.58 0.40 -26.51
N ASP A 227 -4.78 1.59 -27.05
CA ASP A 227 -3.75 2.40 -27.65
C ASP A 227 -2.72 2.86 -26.62
N LYS A 228 -1.46 2.98 -27.04
CA LYS A 228 -0.35 3.34 -26.18
C LYS A 228 -0.33 4.83 -25.92
N ALA A 229 -0.74 5.24 -24.73
CA ALA A 229 -0.72 6.62 -24.28
C ALA A 229 0.65 7.02 -23.70
N THR A 230 1.06 8.27 -23.91
CA THR A 230 2.34 8.85 -23.46
C THR A 230 2.13 9.84 -22.31
N LYS A 231 3.23 10.25 -21.63
CA LYS A 231 3.20 11.29 -20.60
C LYS A 231 3.27 12.71 -21.18
N GLU A 232 3.54 12.84 -22.47
CA GLU A 232 3.56 14.15 -23.13
C GLU A 232 2.15 14.72 -23.14
N LYS A 233 1.99 15.92 -22.62
CA LYS A 233 0.69 16.62 -22.51
C LYS A 233 0.23 17.15 -23.89
N CYS A 234 0.02 16.25 -24.83
CA CYS A 234 -0.48 16.58 -26.17
C CYS A 234 -1.64 15.66 -26.53
N GLY A 235 -2.76 16.23 -26.97
CA GLY A 235 -3.95 15.49 -27.37
C GLY A 235 -4.92 15.17 -26.24
N ILE A 236 -5.62 14.05 -26.35
CA ILE A 236 -6.75 13.71 -25.46
C ILE A 236 -6.27 12.93 -24.25
N PRO A 237 -6.61 13.35 -23.01
CA PRO A 237 -6.26 12.64 -21.80
C PRO A 237 -6.99 11.29 -21.68
N VAL A 238 -6.27 10.28 -21.15
CA VAL A 238 -6.74 8.91 -20.98
C VAL A 238 -6.84 8.58 -19.52
N LEU A 239 -8.02 8.25 -19.04
CA LEU A 239 -8.24 7.73 -17.70
C LEU A 239 -7.82 6.26 -17.63
N ARG A 240 -7.07 5.93 -16.59
CA ARG A 240 -6.56 4.60 -16.29
C ARG A 240 -6.99 4.18 -14.89
N MET A 241 -6.76 2.93 -14.52
CA MET A 241 -7.08 2.40 -13.19
C MET A 241 -6.51 3.24 -12.04
N ASN A 242 -5.32 3.86 -12.21
CA ASN A 242 -4.70 4.71 -11.19
C ASN A 242 -5.46 6.03 -10.97
N ASN A 243 -6.25 6.43 -11.95
CA ASN A 243 -7.05 7.64 -11.87
C ASN A 243 -8.38 7.45 -11.13
N LEU A 244 -8.77 6.21 -10.81
CA LEU A 244 -9.94 5.92 -9.99
C LEU A 244 -9.51 5.79 -8.52
N GLN A 245 -9.81 6.80 -7.71
CA GLN A 245 -9.41 6.86 -6.30
C GLN A 245 -10.59 7.28 -5.41
N LYS A 246 -10.90 6.45 -4.40
CA LYS A 246 -11.96 6.75 -3.42
C LYS A 246 -13.28 7.21 -4.08
N SER A 247 -13.76 6.45 -5.06
CA SER A 247 -14.98 6.76 -5.85
C SER A 247 -14.95 8.08 -6.66
N ASN A 248 -13.77 8.69 -6.81
CA ASN A 248 -13.55 9.92 -7.58
C ASN A 248 -12.48 9.73 -8.64
N ILE A 249 -12.41 10.70 -9.58
CA ILE A 249 -11.38 10.74 -10.62
C ILE A 249 -10.23 11.64 -10.19
N ASP A 250 -9.04 11.04 -10.06
CA ASP A 250 -7.79 11.76 -9.82
C ASP A 250 -7.09 12.05 -11.15
N THR A 251 -6.91 13.33 -11.47
CA THR A 251 -6.27 13.81 -12.70
C THR A 251 -4.79 14.20 -12.51
N SER A 252 -4.19 13.89 -11.36
CA SER A 252 -2.80 14.30 -11.03
C SER A 252 -1.74 13.60 -11.91
N ASP A 253 -1.97 12.35 -12.33
CA ASP A 253 -1.08 11.59 -13.23
C ASP A 253 -1.85 11.09 -14.46
N LEU A 254 -1.94 11.92 -15.49
CA LEU A 254 -2.59 11.58 -16.75
C LEU A 254 -1.59 11.13 -17.81
N LYS A 255 -2.06 10.29 -18.73
CA LYS A 255 -1.43 10.03 -20.02
C LYS A 255 -2.33 10.54 -21.14
N TYR A 256 -1.75 10.75 -22.31
CA TYR A 256 -2.42 11.40 -23.43
C TYR A 256 -2.26 10.56 -24.70
N LEU A 257 -3.28 10.62 -25.56
CA LEU A 257 -3.24 10.08 -26.91
C LEU A 257 -3.19 11.25 -27.90
N PRO A 258 -2.41 11.12 -28.99
CA PRO A 258 -2.39 12.11 -30.07
C PRO A 258 -3.79 12.32 -30.64
N ASP A 259 -4.13 13.58 -31.02
CA ASP A 259 -5.40 13.94 -31.66
C ASP A 259 -5.64 13.20 -32.97
N SER A 260 -4.56 12.73 -33.60
CA SER A 260 -4.60 11.92 -34.83
C SER A 260 -5.07 10.47 -34.63
N THR A 261 -5.34 10.04 -33.39
CA THR A 261 -5.80 8.67 -33.09
C THR A 261 -7.18 8.44 -33.67
N LYS A 262 -7.30 7.49 -34.59
CA LYS A 262 -8.58 7.20 -35.30
C LYS A 262 -9.59 6.48 -34.41
N GLY A 263 -10.86 6.83 -34.56
CA GLY A 263 -11.98 6.16 -33.90
C GLY A 263 -12.09 6.43 -32.40
N ILE A 264 -11.48 7.52 -31.94
CA ILE A 264 -11.44 7.93 -30.53
C ILE A 264 -12.81 8.42 -30.06
N GLU A 265 -13.66 8.87 -30.97
CA GLU A 265 -14.95 9.51 -30.68
C GLU A 265 -15.88 8.58 -29.89
N ARG A 266 -15.83 7.27 -30.18
CA ARG A 266 -16.65 6.27 -29.47
C ARG A 266 -16.21 5.98 -28.05
N TYR A 267 -15.01 6.42 -27.69
CA TYR A 267 -14.45 6.24 -26.34
C TYR A 267 -14.51 7.51 -25.50
N LEU A 268 -15.07 8.59 -26.05
CA LEU A 268 -15.29 9.81 -25.28
C LEU A 268 -16.27 9.54 -24.15
N LEU A 269 -15.91 10.05 -22.98
CA LEU A 269 -16.72 9.97 -21.78
C LEU A 269 -17.72 11.11 -21.74
N ASN A 270 -18.90 10.81 -21.26
CA ASN A 270 -19.94 11.79 -20.96
C ASN A 270 -20.13 11.92 -19.46
N GLN A 271 -20.53 13.08 -18.98
CA GLN A 271 -20.88 13.27 -17.57
C GLN A 271 -21.97 12.26 -17.16
N GLY A 272 -21.76 11.62 -16.03
CA GLY A 272 -22.63 10.55 -15.54
C GLY A 272 -22.23 9.14 -15.99
N ASP A 273 -21.21 8.99 -16.85
CA ASP A 273 -20.66 7.66 -17.14
C ASP A 273 -19.98 7.09 -15.90
N LEU A 274 -20.29 5.86 -15.52
CA LEU A 274 -19.61 5.15 -14.44
C LEU A 274 -18.42 4.36 -15.00
N LEU A 275 -17.24 4.60 -14.48
CA LEU A 275 -16.04 3.84 -14.81
C LEU A 275 -15.82 2.74 -13.77
N PHE A 276 -15.61 1.51 -14.23
CA PHE A 276 -15.37 0.34 -13.41
C PHE A 276 -14.01 -0.28 -13.74
N ASN A 277 -13.16 -0.48 -12.74
CA ASN A 277 -11.88 -1.15 -12.93
C ASN A 277 -12.03 -2.68 -12.86
N ARG A 278 -11.74 -3.36 -13.98
CA ARG A 278 -11.88 -4.82 -14.13
C ARG A 278 -10.61 -5.63 -13.92
N THR A 279 -9.46 -4.99 -13.74
CA THR A 279 -8.15 -5.66 -13.75
C THR A 279 -7.28 -5.28 -12.56
N ASN A 280 -6.19 -6.01 -12.38
CA ASN A 280 -5.16 -5.91 -11.35
C ASN A 280 -5.44 -6.70 -10.06
N SER A 281 -4.73 -6.29 -8.99
CA SER A 281 -4.81 -6.97 -7.70
C SER A 281 -6.22 -6.95 -7.11
N LYS A 282 -6.47 -7.84 -6.17
CA LYS A 282 -7.76 -7.95 -5.46
C LYS A 282 -8.24 -6.61 -4.87
N GLU A 283 -7.31 -5.73 -4.52
CA GLU A 283 -7.59 -4.41 -3.92
C GLU A 283 -8.01 -3.34 -4.94
N LEU A 284 -7.66 -3.54 -6.22
CA LEU A 284 -7.92 -2.57 -7.28
C LEU A 284 -9.11 -2.94 -8.16
N VAL A 285 -9.42 -4.23 -8.28
CA VAL A 285 -10.60 -4.71 -9.01
C VAL A 285 -11.86 -4.28 -8.28
N GLY A 286 -12.82 -3.76 -9.01
CA GLY A 286 -14.09 -3.30 -8.45
C GLY A 286 -14.11 -1.82 -8.09
N LYS A 287 -12.99 -1.10 -8.13
CA LYS A 287 -13.02 0.36 -7.94
C LYS A 287 -13.85 1.02 -9.03
N THR A 288 -14.69 1.95 -8.62
CA THR A 288 -15.56 2.75 -9.49
C THR A 288 -15.29 4.23 -9.33
N ALA A 289 -15.70 5.02 -10.30
CA ALA A 289 -15.80 6.47 -10.21
C ALA A 289 -16.79 6.99 -11.26
N VAL A 290 -17.61 7.98 -10.89
CA VAL A 290 -18.49 8.67 -11.83
C VAL A 290 -17.69 9.75 -12.56
N PHE A 291 -17.81 9.78 -13.89
CA PHE A 291 -17.21 10.85 -14.69
C PHE A 291 -18.00 12.13 -14.56
N SER A 292 -17.37 13.14 -13.94
CA SER A 292 -17.98 14.47 -13.67
C SER A 292 -17.24 15.61 -14.34
N LEU A 293 -16.15 15.33 -15.08
CA LEU A 293 -15.33 16.36 -15.72
C LEU A 293 -16.00 16.92 -16.98
N THR A 294 -15.66 18.16 -17.33
CA THR A 294 -16.26 18.85 -18.48
C THR A 294 -15.47 18.71 -19.78
N ASP A 295 -14.17 18.42 -19.65
CA ASP A 295 -13.28 18.27 -20.80
C ASP A 295 -13.44 16.90 -21.47
N LYS A 296 -12.88 16.79 -22.68
CA LYS A 296 -12.87 15.52 -23.44
C LYS A 296 -11.85 14.55 -22.83
N TYR A 297 -12.32 13.43 -22.34
CA TYR A 297 -11.52 12.33 -21.85
C TYR A 297 -11.91 11.02 -22.54
N VAL A 298 -10.96 10.12 -22.65
CA VAL A 298 -11.19 8.72 -23.02
C VAL A 298 -10.66 7.82 -21.91
N PHE A 299 -10.87 6.52 -22.00
CA PHE A 299 -10.50 5.56 -20.96
C PHE A 299 -9.80 4.34 -21.54
N ALA A 300 -8.84 3.81 -20.78
CA ALA A 300 -8.03 2.66 -21.16
C ALA A 300 -8.81 1.35 -21.02
N SER A 301 -8.39 0.32 -21.73
CA SER A 301 -9.01 -1.03 -21.77
C SER A 301 -9.07 -1.76 -20.43
N TYR A 302 -8.36 -1.26 -19.42
CA TYR A 302 -8.46 -1.74 -18.03
C TYR A 302 -9.78 -1.36 -17.37
N LEU A 303 -10.45 -0.34 -17.91
CA LEU A 303 -11.72 0.17 -17.42
C LEU A 303 -12.87 -0.26 -18.34
N ILE A 304 -14.03 -0.38 -17.72
CA ILE A 304 -15.31 -0.54 -18.41
C ILE A 304 -16.10 0.74 -18.13
N ARG A 305 -16.59 1.40 -19.20
CA ARG A 305 -17.64 2.41 -19.11
C ARG A 305 -18.98 1.72 -18.95
N VAL A 306 -19.72 2.10 -17.94
CA VAL A 306 -21.06 1.61 -17.64
C VAL A 306 -22.02 2.81 -17.71
N VAL A 307 -22.98 2.73 -18.58
CA VAL A 307 -24.05 3.75 -18.69
C VAL A 307 -25.26 3.27 -17.91
N ILE A 308 -25.63 4.02 -16.87
CA ILE A 308 -26.75 3.68 -16.00
C ILE A 308 -28.06 4.25 -16.60
N ASN A 309 -29.15 3.53 -16.45
CA ASN A 309 -30.49 4.03 -16.76
C ASN A 309 -30.96 4.93 -15.63
N SER A 310 -30.89 6.26 -15.83
CA SER A 310 -31.28 7.27 -14.86
C SER A 310 -32.75 7.22 -14.43
N ASP A 311 -33.63 6.55 -15.24
CA ASP A 311 -35.04 6.39 -14.89
C ASP A 311 -35.24 5.30 -13.82
N ILE A 312 -34.21 4.43 -13.60
CA ILE A 312 -34.29 3.28 -12.70
C ILE A 312 -33.36 3.45 -11.51
N ALA A 313 -32.12 3.99 -11.73
CA ALA A 313 -31.12 4.11 -10.68
C ALA A 313 -30.29 5.39 -10.85
N ASP A 314 -29.93 6.01 -9.74
CA ASP A 314 -28.97 7.10 -9.71
C ASP A 314 -27.55 6.57 -9.78
N VAL A 315 -26.72 7.17 -10.65
CA VAL A 315 -25.33 6.71 -10.86
C VAL A 315 -24.47 6.90 -9.63
N ASN A 316 -24.71 7.93 -8.82
CA ASN A 316 -23.94 8.16 -7.59
C ASN A 316 -24.30 7.14 -6.51
N TYR A 317 -25.55 6.66 -6.51
CA TYR A 317 -25.95 5.55 -5.62
C TYR A 317 -25.29 4.23 -6.03
N ILE A 318 -25.04 4.01 -7.33
CA ILE A 318 -24.39 2.79 -7.83
C ILE A 318 -22.86 2.85 -7.66
N ASN A 319 -22.26 4.05 -7.62
CA ASN A 319 -20.82 4.28 -7.42
C ASN A 319 -20.38 4.02 -5.98
#